data_5ade2f407a797ae7c1052d3e0a88b60f
#
_entry.id   5ade2f407a797ae7c1052d3e0a88b60f
#
_cell.length_a   1.000
_cell.length_b   1.000
_cell.length_c   1.000
_cell.angle_alpha   90.00
_cell.angle_beta   90.00
_cell.angle_gamma   90.00
#
_symmetry.space_group_name_H-M   'P 1'
#
loop_
_entity.id
_entity.type
_entity.pdbx_description
1 polymer ?
#
loop_
_entity_poly.entity_id
_entity_poly.type
_entity_poly.pdbx_seq_one_letter_code
_entity_poly.pdbx_strand_id
1 'polypeptide(L)'
;MDFFNVVDIDAAIHFFKQYNVRKAAIFGSYARGDDHLNSDIDMIITFTEKYDLLDIIGLKQDLESVFKRPVDLLTYESLRDDSFAANILAEAKLVYEKN
;
A
#
# COMPACT_ATOMS: atom_id res chain seq x y z
N MET A 1 20.35 1.49 -5.48
CA MET A 1 19.39 2.57 -5.18
C MET A 1 18.42 2.06 -4.12
N ASP A 2 18.15 2.93 -3.16
CA ASP A 2 17.18 2.59 -2.13
C ASP A 2 15.78 2.47 -2.77
N PHE A 3 15.05 1.44 -2.37
CA PHE A 3 13.68 1.19 -2.80
C PHE A 3 12.79 2.43 -2.62
N PHE A 4 12.95 3.16 -1.51
CA PHE A 4 12.10 4.30 -1.20
C PHE A 4 12.47 5.56 -1.97
N ASN A 5 13.53 5.55 -2.74
CA ASN A 5 13.91 6.71 -3.56
C ASN A 5 13.10 6.83 -4.85
N VAL A 6 12.32 5.80 -5.20
CA VAL A 6 11.60 5.75 -6.48
C VAL A 6 10.18 6.30 -6.34
N VAL A 7 9.56 6.17 -5.16
CA VAL A 7 8.22 6.67 -4.90
C VAL A 7 8.24 7.71 -3.79
N ASP A 8 7.31 8.65 -3.84
CA ASP A 8 7.20 9.71 -2.84
C ASP A 8 6.39 9.20 -1.65
N ILE A 9 7.10 8.56 -0.72
CA ILE A 9 6.47 8.01 0.48
C ILE A 9 5.92 9.14 1.37
N ASP A 10 6.60 10.27 1.45
CA ASP A 10 6.13 11.37 2.29
C ASP A 10 4.78 11.90 1.82
N ALA A 11 4.60 12.05 0.51
CA ALA A 11 3.32 12.45 -0.03
C ALA A 11 2.25 11.40 0.23
N ALA A 12 2.61 10.12 0.11
CA ALA A 12 1.69 9.03 0.40
C ALA A 12 1.25 9.04 1.87
N ILE A 13 2.17 9.33 2.79
CA ILE A 13 1.85 9.41 4.22
C ILE A 13 0.80 10.48 4.49
N HIS A 14 0.87 11.61 3.78
CA HIS A 14 -0.16 12.65 3.90
C HIS A 14 -1.56 12.05 3.63
N PHE A 15 -1.69 11.26 2.59
CA PHE A 15 -2.98 10.65 2.26
C PHE A 15 -3.34 9.53 3.23
N PHE A 16 -2.37 8.76 3.72
CA PHE A 16 -2.67 7.76 4.75
C PHE A 16 -3.30 8.41 5.98
N LYS A 17 -2.78 9.57 6.38
CA LYS A 17 -3.36 10.31 7.52
C LYS A 17 -4.74 10.86 7.21
N GLN A 18 -4.93 11.36 5.99
CA GLN A 18 -6.20 11.94 5.57
C GLN A 18 -7.32 10.89 5.57
N TYR A 19 -7.00 9.67 5.17
CA TYR A 19 -7.99 8.59 5.07
C TYR A 19 -8.06 7.72 6.32
N ASN A 20 -7.38 8.11 7.39
CA ASN A 20 -7.38 7.37 8.66
C ASN A 20 -6.81 5.97 8.52
N VAL A 21 -5.78 5.83 7.69
CA VAL A 21 -5.03 4.58 7.60
C VAL A 21 -4.24 4.39 8.88
N ARG A 22 -4.29 3.19 9.43
CA ARG A 22 -3.53 2.84 10.61
C ARG A 22 -2.16 2.27 10.25
N LYS A 23 -2.11 1.48 9.17
CA LYS A 23 -0.90 0.77 8.80
C LYS A 23 -0.92 0.54 7.29
N ALA A 24 0.23 0.71 6.65
CA ALA A 24 0.37 0.47 5.21
C ALA A 24 1.72 -0.19 4.92
N ALA A 25 1.71 -1.17 4.05
CA ALA A 25 2.92 -1.86 3.61
C ALA A 25 2.86 -2.09 2.10
N ILE A 26 4.03 -2.19 1.47
CA ILE A 26 4.14 -2.49 0.05
C ILE A 26 4.63 -3.94 -0.08
N PHE A 27 4.05 -4.68 -1.00
CA PHE A 27 4.45 -6.06 -1.26
C PHE A 27 4.56 -6.27 -2.78
N GLY A 28 4.81 -7.50 -3.20
CA GLY A 28 4.86 -7.84 -4.61
C GLY A 28 6.17 -7.45 -5.26
N SER A 29 6.15 -7.25 -6.59
CA SER A 29 7.36 -7.07 -7.37
C SER A 29 8.15 -5.82 -6.98
N TYR A 30 7.45 -4.73 -6.66
CA TYR A 30 8.13 -3.51 -6.23
C TYR A 30 8.91 -3.75 -4.94
N ALA A 31 8.30 -4.41 -3.97
CA ALA A 31 8.96 -4.71 -2.68
C ALA A 31 10.15 -5.64 -2.84
N ARG A 32 10.12 -6.54 -3.84
CA ARG A 32 11.21 -7.47 -4.11
C ARG A 32 12.36 -6.86 -4.92
N GLY A 33 12.16 -5.67 -5.46
CA GLY A 33 13.15 -5.06 -6.34
C GLY A 33 13.10 -5.54 -7.77
N ASP A 34 12.06 -6.29 -8.15
CA ASP A 34 11.83 -6.78 -9.52
C ASP A 34 11.05 -5.78 -10.36
N ASP A 35 10.98 -4.55 -9.90
CA ASP A 35 10.12 -3.54 -10.45
C ASP A 35 10.49 -3.13 -11.87
N HIS A 36 9.46 -2.85 -12.67
CA HIS A 36 9.58 -2.19 -13.96
C HIS A 36 8.83 -0.86 -13.89
N LEU A 37 9.19 0.08 -14.77
CA LEU A 37 8.59 1.42 -14.76
C LEU A 37 7.07 1.42 -14.82
N ASN A 38 6.47 0.40 -15.45
CA ASN A 38 5.03 0.32 -15.62
C ASN A 38 4.36 -0.69 -14.68
N SER A 39 5.11 -1.24 -13.73
CA SER A 39 4.55 -2.22 -12.79
C SER A 39 3.59 -1.55 -11.81
N ASP A 40 2.53 -2.27 -11.44
CA ASP A 40 1.62 -1.82 -10.39
C ASP A 40 2.33 -1.83 -9.04
N ILE A 41 1.92 -0.93 -8.17
CA ILE A 41 2.38 -0.95 -6.79
C ILE A 41 1.32 -1.68 -5.97
N ASP A 42 1.71 -2.80 -5.35
CA ASP A 42 0.82 -3.60 -4.54
C ASP A 42 0.97 -3.17 -3.08
N MET A 43 -0.14 -2.77 -2.47
CA MET A 43 -0.14 -2.31 -1.08
C MET A 43 -1.19 -3.02 -0.27
N ILE A 44 -0.90 -3.20 1.01
CA ILE A 44 -1.84 -3.74 1.96
C ILE A 44 -1.97 -2.75 3.12
N ILE A 45 -3.22 -2.46 3.49
CA ILE A 45 -3.51 -1.42 4.47
C ILE A 45 -4.54 -1.88 5.48
N THR A 46 -4.59 -1.18 6.62
CA THR A 46 -5.73 -1.26 7.53
C THR A 46 -6.05 0.14 8.02
N PHE A 47 -7.29 0.36 8.41
CA PHE A 47 -7.79 1.66 8.83
C PHE A 47 -7.97 1.70 10.35
N THR A 48 -7.95 2.91 10.93
CA THR A 48 -8.13 3.10 12.38
C THR A 48 -9.58 2.95 12.80
N GLU A 49 -10.51 3.12 11.86
CA GLU A 49 -11.95 3.10 12.15
C GLU A 49 -12.69 2.56 10.94
N LYS A 50 -14.01 2.54 11.01
CA LYS A 50 -14.82 2.01 9.91
C LYS A 50 -14.56 2.79 8.63
N TYR A 51 -14.53 2.07 7.52
CA TYR A 51 -14.35 2.62 6.19
C TYR A 51 -15.36 2.00 5.24
N ASP A 52 -15.56 2.65 4.09
CA ASP A 52 -16.40 2.09 3.05
C ASP A 52 -15.63 2.01 1.73
N LEU A 53 -16.30 1.55 0.69
CA LEU A 53 -15.68 1.39 -0.61
C LEU A 53 -15.19 2.73 -1.19
N LEU A 54 -15.89 3.81 -0.90
CA LEU A 54 -15.48 5.13 -1.38
C LEU A 54 -14.16 5.57 -0.77
N ASP A 55 -13.91 5.22 0.48
CA ASP A 55 -12.63 5.50 1.13
C ASP A 55 -11.49 4.78 0.42
N ILE A 56 -11.70 3.52 0.07
CA ILE A 56 -10.69 2.72 -0.63
C ILE A 56 -10.43 3.30 -2.02
N ILE A 57 -11.50 3.62 -2.76
CA ILE A 57 -11.38 4.16 -4.12
C ILE A 57 -10.66 5.51 -4.09
N GLY A 58 -11.05 6.39 -3.17
CA GLY A 58 -10.43 7.70 -3.05
C GLY A 58 -8.96 7.62 -2.71
N LEU A 59 -8.60 6.78 -1.74
CA LEU A 59 -7.21 6.60 -1.36
C LEU A 59 -6.40 6.03 -2.52
N LYS A 60 -6.94 5.04 -3.22
CA LYS A 60 -6.27 4.44 -4.38
C LYS A 60 -5.98 5.51 -5.44
N GLN A 61 -6.96 6.34 -5.77
CA GLN A 61 -6.78 7.38 -6.78
C GLN A 61 -5.73 8.41 -6.36
N ASP A 62 -5.75 8.81 -5.10
CA ASP A 62 -4.77 9.78 -4.59
C ASP A 62 -3.37 9.19 -4.59
N LEU A 63 -3.22 7.94 -4.21
CA LEU A 63 -1.92 7.28 -4.26
C LEU A 63 -1.41 7.12 -5.68
N GLU A 64 -2.29 6.78 -6.62
CA GLU A 64 -1.90 6.69 -8.03
C GLU A 64 -1.42 8.04 -8.57
N SER A 65 -2.04 9.12 -8.13
CA SER A 65 -1.62 10.46 -8.50
C SER A 65 -0.22 10.78 -7.99
N VAL A 66 0.11 10.34 -6.77
CA VAL A 66 1.43 10.57 -6.17
C VAL A 66 2.48 9.70 -6.82
N PHE A 67 2.20 8.40 -6.96
CA PHE A 67 3.20 7.44 -7.46
C PHE A 67 3.33 7.46 -8.98
N LYS A 68 2.36 8.01 -9.69
CA LYS A 68 2.31 8.00 -11.15
C LYS A 68 2.26 6.59 -11.72
N ARG A 69 1.63 5.67 -11.00
CA ARG A 69 1.53 4.25 -11.35
C ARG A 69 0.22 3.70 -10.81
N PRO A 70 -0.32 2.65 -11.44
CA PRO A 70 -1.46 1.96 -10.84
C PRO A 70 -1.12 1.40 -9.47
N VAL A 71 -2.09 1.44 -8.57
CA VAL A 71 -1.94 0.93 -7.20
C VAL A 71 -3.04 -0.11 -6.96
N ASP A 72 -2.64 -1.30 -6.52
CA ASP A 72 -3.56 -2.32 -6.06
C ASP A 72 -3.61 -2.27 -4.54
N LEU A 73 -4.77 -1.94 -3.99
CA LEU A 73 -4.95 -1.89 -2.53
C LEU A 73 -5.69 -3.13 -2.05
N LEU A 74 -5.07 -3.81 -1.09
CA LEU A 74 -5.72 -4.85 -0.31
C LEU A 74 -5.83 -4.38 1.13
N THR A 75 -6.79 -4.93 1.86
CA THR A 75 -6.85 -4.69 3.31
C THR A 75 -6.35 -5.92 4.04
N TYR A 76 -5.74 -5.70 5.21
CA TYR A 76 -5.32 -6.83 6.06
C TYR A 76 -6.52 -7.71 6.40
N GLU A 77 -7.68 -7.10 6.61
CA GLU A 77 -8.90 -7.80 6.99
C GLU A 77 -9.44 -8.71 5.87
N SER A 78 -9.06 -8.42 4.61
CA SER A 78 -9.50 -9.23 3.48
C SER A 78 -8.65 -10.48 3.27
N LEU A 79 -7.51 -10.58 3.94
CA LEU A 79 -6.64 -11.75 3.80
C LEU A 79 -7.27 -12.96 4.45
N ARG A 80 -7.17 -14.09 3.77
CA ARG A 80 -7.58 -15.38 4.32
C ARG A 80 -6.36 -16.09 4.86
N ASP A 81 -6.57 -17.04 5.76
CA ASP A 81 -5.48 -17.81 6.34
C ASP A 81 -5.05 -18.92 5.36
N ASP A 82 -4.28 -18.53 4.35
CA ASP A 82 -3.82 -19.45 3.31
C ASP A 82 -2.39 -19.06 2.88
N SER A 83 -1.84 -19.82 1.93
CA SER A 83 -0.46 -19.61 1.47
C SER A 83 -0.28 -18.28 0.75
N PHE A 84 -1.32 -17.78 0.09
CA PHE A 84 -1.26 -16.49 -0.59
C PHE A 84 -1.08 -15.36 0.43
N ALA A 85 -1.87 -15.38 1.49
CA ALA A 85 -1.75 -14.38 2.57
C ALA A 85 -0.39 -14.47 3.25
N ALA A 86 0.10 -15.69 3.50
CA ALA A 86 1.40 -15.88 4.11
C ALA A 86 2.52 -15.28 3.25
N ASN A 87 2.44 -15.45 1.93
CA ASN A 87 3.42 -14.90 1.01
C ASN A 87 3.38 -13.37 1.01
N ILE A 88 2.19 -12.78 1.01
CA ILE A 88 2.04 -11.32 1.06
C ILE A 88 2.68 -10.78 2.33
N LEU A 89 2.36 -11.38 3.49
CA LEU A 89 2.87 -10.90 4.76
C LEU A 89 4.39 -11.07 4.88
N ALA A 90 4.94 -12.13 4.29
CA ALA A 90 6.38 -12.36 4.29
C ALA A 90 7.13 -11.35 3.43
N GLU A 91 6.54 -10.89 2.33
CA GLU A 91 7.15 -9.92 1.42
C GLU A 91 6.93 -8.47 1.84
N ALA A 92 5.91 -8.19 2.62
CA ALA A 92 5.46 -6.83 2.90
C ALA A 92 6.53 -6.03 3.62
N LYS A 93 6.75 -4.80 3.12
CA LYS A 93 7.65 -3.84 3.74
C LYS A 93 6.82 -2.68 4.26
N LEU A 94 6.85 -2.48 5.57
CA LEU A 94 6.07 -1.44 6.22
C LEU A 94 6.54 -0.06 5.76
N VAL A 95 5.60 0.79 5.33
CA VAL A 95 5.91 2.16 4.93
C VAL A 95 5.25 3.18 5.82
N TYR A 96 4.24 2.80 6.57
CA TYR A 96 3.54 3.70 7.48
C TYR A 96 2.84 2.91 8.58
N GLU A 97 2.95 3.42 9.78
CA GLU A 97 2.18 2.89 10.91
C GLU A 97 1.89 4.04 11.88
N LYS A 98 0.61 4.21 12.20
CA LYS A 98 0.19 5.24 13.14
C LYS A 98 0.47 4.76 14.57
N ASN A 99 1.03 5.66 15.35
CA ASN A 99 1.28 5.39 16.76
C ASN A 99 0.02 5.53 17.60
#